data_19751bda0338978f0ce5a3cbd930b593
#
_entry.id   19751bda0338978f0ce5a3cbd930b593
#
_cell.length_a   1.000
_cell.length_b   1.000
_cell.length_c   1.000
_cell.angle_alpha   90.00
_cell.angle_beta   90.00
_cell.angle_gamma   90.00
#
_symmetry.space_group_name_H-M   'P 1'
#
loop_
_entity.id
_entity.type
_entity.pdbx_description
1 polymer ?
#
loop_
_entity_poly.entity_id
_entity_poly.type
_entity_poly.pdbx_seq_one_letter_code
_entity_poly.pdbx_strand_id
1 'polypeptide(L)'
;MTIISIIDDNTSILTSLSLQFQSKGYKTITFADPEKALLYHEDKPADAYVIDMKMPKLTGFEFYRDLCAVLNKDKLPALFLTAVDNLEERALKDTTIGDFVLKPFSFNILHARLEKVMSYFAKQKADQVYRLGNLELLEEQILCRWFGKNIELTKTEFALLKQLVKRPRVVYTRDQLLDVCYAHDEDAVDRNIDSHIKRLRKKFRHARPDIDFNRIKTSYGSGYSWQPQSA
;
A
#
# COMPACT_ATOMS: atom_id res chain seq x y z
N MET A 1 6.36 17.55 -3.22
CA MET A 1 5.32 18.20 -4.03
C MET A 1 4.52 17.07 -4.67
N THR A 2 3.22 17.01 -4.43
CA THR A 2 2.34 15.90 -4.88
C THR A 2 2.16 15.93 -6.40
N ILE A 3 2.34 14.78 -7.04
CA ILE A 3 2.23 14.59 -8.48
C ILE A 3 0.90 13.92 -8.81
N ILE A 4 0.09 14.56 -9.68
CA ILE A 4 -1.15 14.01 -10.20
C ILE A 4 -0.97 13.66 -11.68
N SER A 5 -1.26 12.43 -12.05
CA SER A 5 -1.33 12.00 -13.44
C SER A 5 -2.77 12.07 -13.94
N ILE A 6 -2.99 12.69 -15.09
CA ILE A 6 -4.30 12.87 -15.71
C ILE A 6 -4.30 12.15 -17.05
N ILE A 7 -5.21 11.21 -17.24
CA ILE A 7 -5.32 10.37 -18.42
C ILE A 7 -6.74 10.53 -18.99
N ASP A 8 -6.84 11.19 -20.16
CA ASP A 8 -8.10 11.47 -20.85
C ASP A 8 -7.76 11.74 -22.32
N ASP A 9 -8.46 11.14 -23.27
CA ASP A 9 -8.19 11.34 -24.71
C ASP A 9 -8.56 12.75 -25.20
N ASN A 10 -9.34 13.51 -24.40
CA ASN A 10 -9.70 14.90 -24.68
C ASN A 10 -8.62 15.86 -24.16
N THR A 11 -7.83 16.40 -25.08
CA THR A 11 -6.75 17.33 -24.77
C THR A 11 -7.20 18.63 -24.09
N SER A 12 -8.44 19.08 -24.33
CA SER A 12 -9.01 20.26 -23.67
C SER A 12 -9.25 20.00 -22.18
N ILE A 13 -9.72 18.79 -21.83
CA ILE A 13 -9.88 18.36 -20.44
C ILE A 13 -8.51 18.28 -19.77
N LEU A 14 -7.53 17.65 -20.41
CA LEU A 14 -6.15 17.57 -19.91
C LEU A 14 -5.57 18.93 -19.58
N THR A 15 -5.68 19.87 -20.52
CA THR A 15 -5.14 21.24 -20.34
C THR A 15 -5.87 21.96 -19.21
N SER A 16 -7.19 21.93 -19.19
CA SER A 16 -8.01 22.61 -18.18
C SER A 16 -7.73 22.06 -16.77
N LEU A 17 -7.76 20.73 -16.59
CA LEU A 17 -7.49 20.11 -15.30
C LEU A 17 -6.06 20.33 -14.83
N SER A 18 -5.08 20.25 -15.76
CA SER A 18 -3.68 20.50 -15.45
C SER A 18 -3.48 21.90 -14.85
N LEU A 19 -4.00 22.94 -15.51
CA LEU A 19 -3.90 24.32 -15.02
C LEU A 19 -4.59 24.52 -13.66
N GLN A 20 -5.76 23.92 -13.47
CA GLN A 20 -6.49 24.03 -12.23
C GLN A 20 -5.79 23.31 -11.06
N PHE A 21 -5.22 22.13 -11.27
CA PHE A 21 -4.41 21.45 -10.27
C PHE A 21 -3.11 22.19 -9.97
N GLN A 22 -2.44 22.74 -10.98
CA GLN A 22 -1.24 23.54 -10.78
C GLN A 22 -1.53 24.78 -9.93
N SER A 23 -2.68 25.45 -10.13
CA SER A 23 -3.10 26.57 -9.29
C SER A 23 -3.32 26.22 -7.83
N LYS A 24 -3.54 24.93 -7.53
CA LYS A 24 -3.64 24.37 -6.17
C LYS A 24 -2.31 23.87 -5.61
N GLY A 25 -1.20 24.04 -6.35
CA GLY A 25 0.13 23.66 -5.91
C GLY A 25 0.54 22.20 -6.21
N TYR A 26 -0.22 21.47 -7.03
CA TYR A 26 0.15 20.16 -7.51
C TYR A 26 1.08 20.21 -8.71
N LYS A 27 1.91 19.20 -8.88
CA LYS A 27 2.59 18.93 -10.16
C LYS A 27 1.69 18.00 -10.98
N THR A 28 1.52 18.29 -12.27
CA THR A 28 0.66 17.47 -13.14
C THR A 28 1.47 16.86 -14.28
N ILE A 29 1.06 15.65 -14.67
CA ILE A 29 1.54 14.96 -15.86
C ILE A 29 0.28 14.51 -16.62
N THR A 30 0.22 14.74 -17.91
CA THR A 30 -0.98 14.51 -18.72
C THR A 30 -0.71 13.57 -19.87
N PHE A 31 -1.63 12.65 -20.14
CA PHE A 31 -1.56 11.69 -21.23
C PHE A 31 -2.89 11.61 -21.98
N ALA A 32 -2.84 11.81 -23.29
CA ALA A 32 -3.97 11.58 -24.19
C ALA A 32 -4.01 10.12 -24.70
N ASP A 33 -2.93 9.35 -24.49
CA ASP A 33 -2.80 7.96 -24.88
C ASP A 33 -2.50 7.12 -23.63
N PRO A 34 -3.40 6.20 -23.22
CA PRO A 34 -3.22 5.37 -22.03
C PRO A 34 -2.01 4.42 -22.11
N GLU A 35 -1.64 3.94 -23.29
CA GLU A 35 -0.47 3.07 -23.46
C GLU A 35 0.83 3.82 -23.14
N LYS A 36 0.93 5.09 -23.59
CA LYS A 36 2.07 5.96 -23.26
C LYS A 36 2.12 6.28 -21.76
N ALA A 37 0.97 6.41 -21.12
CA ALA A 37 0.90 6.61 -19.67
C ALA A 37 1.42 5.38 -18.91
N LEU A 38 1.07 4.16 -19.31
CA LEU A 38 1.59 2.91 -18.71
C LEU A 38 3.11 2.86 -18.79
N LEU A 39 3.66 3.03 -19.98
CA LEU A 39 5.13 3.04 -20.19
C LEU A 39 5.85 4.10 -19.35
N TYR A 40 5.27 5.30 -19.24
CA TYR A 40 5.87 6.34 -18.43
C TYR A 40 5.86 6.02 -16.93
N HIS A 41 4.76 5.44 -16.45
CA HIS A 41 4.58 5.19 -15.02
C HIS A 41 5.31 3.96 -14.52
N GLU A 42 5.81 3.09 -15.40
CA GLU A 42 6.66 1.96 -15.03
C GLU A 42 7.85 2.41 -14.17
N ASP A 43 8.51 3.50 -14.57
CA ASP A 43 9.67 4.05 -13.86
C ASP A 43 9.32 5.25 -12.95
N LYS A 44 8.24 5.97 -13.25
CA LYS A 44 7.90 7.26 -12.62
C LYS A 44 6.44 7.30 -12.16
N PRO A 45 6.09 6.58 -11.09
CA PRO A 45 4.72 6.58 -10.58
C PRO A 45 4.30 7.97 -10.09
N ALA A 46 2.99 8.28 -10.19
CA ALA A 46 2.38 9.46 -9.60
C ALA A 46 1.82 9.16 -8.20
N ASP A 47 1.54 10.23 -7.43
CA ASP A 47 0.92 10.12 -6.12
C ASP A 47 -0.60 9.88 -6.20
N ALA A 48 -1.24 10.33 -7.30
CA ALA A 48 -2.65 10.06 -7.59
C ALA A 48 -2.93 10.12 -9.10
N TYR A 49 -4.02 9.48 -9.50
CA TYR A 49 -4.42 9.33 -10.89
C TYR A 49 -5.84 9.84 -11.10
N VAL A 50 -6.06 10.65 -12.14
CA VAL A 50 -7.38 11.05 -12.64
C VAL A 50 -7.53 10.41 -14.01
N ILE A 51 -8.51 9.52 -14.15
CA ILE A 51 -8.59 8.60 -15.29
C ILE A 51 -9.96 8.71 -15.95
N ASP A 52 -10.00 9.03 -17.25
CA ASP A 52 -11.25 8.91 -18.00
C ASP A 52 -11.63 7.45 -18.22
N MET A 53 -12.93 7.14 -18.06
CA MET A 53 -13.44 5.78 -18.24
C MET A 53 -13.54 5.37 -19.71
N LYS A 54 -13.76 6.33 -20.62
CA LYS A 54 -13.96 6.06 -22.05
C LYS A 54 -12.82 6.63 -22.86
N MET A 55 -11.81 5.83 -23.08
CA MET A 55 -10.68 6.18 -23.94
C MET A 55 -10.56 5.19 -25.11
N PRO A 56 -10.00 5.61 -26.25
CA PRO A 56 -9.62 4.68 -27.33
C PRO A 56 -8.61 3.65 -26.84
N LYS A 57 -8.66 2.43 -27.35
CA LYS A 57 -7.76 1.29 -27.10
C LYS A 57 -7.97 0.62 -25.74
N LEU A 58 -7.96 1.36 -24.64
CA LEU A 58 -8.12 0.86 -23.27
C LEU A 58 -9.18 1.66 -22.54
N THR A 59 -10.11 1.00 -21.90
CA THR A 59 -11.00 1.64 -20.93
C THR A 59 -10.22 2.12 -19.73
N GLY A 60 -10.71 3.13 -19.00
CA GLY A 60 -10.05 3.62 -17.79
C GLY A 60 -9.85 2.52 -16.74
N PHE A 61 -10.74 1.54 -16.72
CA PHE A 61 -10.64 0.42 -15.79
C PHE A 61 -9.55 -0.58 -16.19
N GLU A 62 -9.46 -0.92 -17.46
CA GLU A 62 -8.37 -1.76 -17.99
C GLU A 62 -7.01 -1.09 -17.77
N PHE A 63 -6.92 0.21 -18.08
CA PHE A 63 -5.72 1.01 -17.80
C PHE A 63 -5.33 0.95 -16.31
N TYR A 64 -6.29 1.15 -15.40
CA TYR A 64 -6.02 1.11 -13.96
C TYR A 64 -5.52 -0.26 -13.49
N ARG A 65 -6.15 -1.33 -13.95
CA ARG A 65 -5.73 -2.69 -13.64
C ARG A 65 -4.30 -2.96 -14.11
N ASP A 66 -3.99 -2.58 -15.35
CA ASP A 66 -2.67 -2.79 -15.93
C ASP A 66 -1.62 -1.90 -15.24
N LEU A 67 -1.98 -0.67 -14.86
CA LEU A 67 -1.13 0.21 -14.05
C LEU A 67 -0.83 -0.37 -12.67
N CYS A 68 -1.81 -0.97 -12.00
CA CYS A 68 -1.61 -1.65 -10.73
C CYS A 68 -0.63 -2.84 -10.90
N ALA A 69 -0.77 -3.61 -11.96
CA ALA A 69 0.12 -4.74 -12.26
C ALA A 69 1.56 -4.27 -12.54
N VAL A 70 1.74 -3.24 -13.38
CA VAL A 70 3.05 -2.65 -13.70
C VAL A 70 3.75 -2.14 -12.45
N LEU A 71 3.02 -1.47 -11.55
CA LEU A 71 3.57 -0.91 -10.32
C LEU A 71 3.66 -1.93 -9.17
N ASN A 72 3.24 -3.18 -9.40
CA ASN A 72 3.17 -4.22 -8.38
C ASN A 72 2.43 -3.75 -7.11
N LYS A 73 1.26 -3.15 -7.31
CA LYS A 73 0.39 -2.63 -6.25
C LYS A 73 -1.02 -3.20 -6.39
N ASP A 74 -1.62 -3.61 -5.29
CA ASP A 74 -3.02 -4.07 -5.29
C ASP A 74 -4.00 -2.94 -5.63
N LYS A 75 -3.68 -1.72 -5.20
CA LYS A 75 -4.51 -0.51 -5.37
C LYS A 75 -3.66 0.74 -5.45
N LEU A 76 -4.17 1.72 -6.20
CA LEU A 76 -3.58 3.05 -6.36
C LEU A 76 -4.62 4.14 -6.09
N PRO A 77 -4.21 5.33 -5.61
CA PRO A 77 -5.11 6.46 -5.45
C PRO A 77 -5.62 6.93 -6.82
N ALA A 78 -6.84 6.53 -7.17
CA ALA A 78 -7.43 6.87 -8.46
C ALA A 78 -8.83 7.48 -8.33
N LEU A 79 -9.11 8.47 -9.19
CA LEU A 79 -10.40 9.09 -9.37
C LEU A 79 -10.82 8.92 -10.83
N PHE A 80 -11.97 8.28 -11.06
CA PHE A 80 -12.44 7.99 -12.39
C PHE A 80 -13.45 9.05 -12.86
N LEU A 81 -13.30 9.50 -14.12
CA LEU A 81 -14.22 10.41 -14.78
C LEU A 81 -15.16 9.61 -15.68
N THR A 82 -16.45 9.74 -15.52
CA THR A 82 -17.44 8.96 -16.27
C THR A 82 -18.57 9.81 -16.80
N ALA A 83 -19.07 9.49 -17.99
CA ALA A 83 -20.22 10.14 -18.64
C ALA A 83 -21.47 9.25 -18.51
N VAL A 84 -22.10 9.26 -17.31
CA VAL A 84 -23.48 8.73 -17.02
C VAL A 84 -23.77 7.23 -17.18
N ASP A 85 -24.42 6.67 -16.13
CA ASP A 85 -25.43 5.60 -16.09
C ASP A 85 -25.15 4.21 -16.73
N ASN A 86 -23.93 3.69 -16.62
CA ASN A 86 -23.74 2.27 -16.82
C ASN A 86 -23.91 1.49 -15.50
N LEU A 87 -24.83 0.52 -15.50
CA LEU A 87 -25.05 -0.40 -14.36
C LEU A 87 -23.77 -1.15 -13.95
N GLU A 88 -22.85 -1.37 -14.91
CA GLU A 88 -21.53 -1.95 -14.66
C GLU A 88 -20.63 -1.04 -13.82
N GLU A 89 -20.70 0.28 -14.01
CA GLU A 89 -19.99 1.27 -13.18
C GLU A 89 -20.57 1.36 -11.76
N ARG A 90 -21.86 1.03 -11.58
CA ARG A 90 -22.49 0.92 -10.25
C ARG A 90 -22.00 -0.29 -9.47
N ALA A 91 -21.74 -1.41 -10.13
CA ALA A 91 -21.14 -2.60 -9.51
C ALA A 91 -19.70 -2.33 -9.04
N LEU A 92 -18.98 -1.42 -9.70
CA LEU A 92 -17.63 -0.99 -9.30
C LEU A 92 -17.63 -0.07 -8.06
N LYS A 93 -18.75 0.56 -7.70
CA LYS A 93 -18.87 1.35 -6.45
C LYS A 93 -18.73 0.51 -5.18
N ASP A 94 -19.00 -0.78 -5.27
CA ASP A 94 -18.79 -1.74 -4.16
C ASP A 94 -17.35 -2.23 -4.07
N THR A 95 -16.51 -1.94 -5.06
CA THR A 95 -15.08 -2.27 -5.01
C THR A 95 -14.30 -1.05 -4.49
N THR A 96 -13.53 -1.23 -3.46
CA THR A 96 -12.65 -0.24 -2.81
C THR A 96 -11.48 0.23 -3.71
N ILE A 97 -11.74 0.47 -5.03
CA ILE A 97 -10.72 0.72 -6.05
C ILE A 97 -10.41 2.22 -6.19
N GLY A 98 -11.39 3.08 -5.93
CA GLY A 98 -11.27 4.54 -6.09
C GLY A 98 -12.62 5.22 -5.89
N ASP A 99 -12.71 6.50 -6.27
CA ASP A 99 -13.99 7.24 -6.31
C ASP A 99 -14.28 7.67 -7.76
N PHE A 100 -15.51 8.10 -8.02
CA PHE A 100 -15.99 8.44 -9.37
C PHE A 100 -16.56 9.85 -9.40
N VAL A 101 -16.35 10.55 -10.53
CA VAL A 101 -16.93 11.85 -10.82
C VAL A 101 -17.68 11.80 -12.14
N LEU A 102 -18.94 12.18 -12.12
CA LEU A 102 -19.78 12.23 -13.32
C LEU A 102 -19.46 13.48 -14.15
N LYS A 103 -19.28 13.31 -15.47
CA LYS A 103 -19.24 14.40 -16.45
C LYS A 103 -20.67 14.87 -16.79
N PRO A 104 -20.98 16.18 -16.81
CA PRO A 104 -20.09 17.30 -16.54
C PRO A 104 -19.86 17.54 -15.05
N PHE A 105 -18.66 17.95 -14.67
CA PHE A 105 -18.26 18.19 -13.28
C PHE A 105 -17.70 19.58 -13.04
N SER A 106 -17.77 20.05 -11.81
CA SER A 106 -16.98 21.19 -11.37
C SER A 106 -15.63 20.73 -10.81
N PHE A 107 -14.60 21.52 -11.05
CA PHE A 107 -13.26 21.23 -10.52
C PHE A 107 -13.23 21.11 -8.99
N ASN A 108 -14.02 21.93 -8.29
CA ASN A 108 -14.05 21.88 -6.82
C ASN A 108 -14.57 20.53 -6.31
N ILE A 109 -15.56 19.94 -6.94
CA ILE A 109 -16.07 18.60 -6.59
C ILE A 109 -15.01 17.54 -6.90
N LEU A 110 -14.38 17.62 -8.08
CA LEU A 110 -13.35 16.70 -8.49
C LEU A 110 -12.15 16.75 -7.53
N HIS A 111 -11.67 17.94 -7.20
CA HIS A 111 -10.55 18.16 -6.29
C HIS A 111 -10.85 17.61 -4.89
N ALA A 112 -12.03 17.93 -4.31
CA ALA A 112 -12.41 17.45 -2.99
C ALA A 112 -12.48 15.91 -2.92
N ARG A 113 -12.98 15.26 -3.99
CA ARG A 113 -13.01 13.80 -4.07
C ARG A 113 -11.62 13.20 -4.21
N LEU A 114 -10.75 13.80 -5.02
CA LEU A 114 -9.37 13.34 -5.15
C LEU A 114 -8.60 13.48 -3.83
N GLU A 115 -8.78 14.58 -3.10
CA GLU A 115 -8.19 14.75 -1.76
C GLU A 115 -8.67 13.67 -0.78
N LYS A 116 -9.97 13.33 -0.81
CA LYS A 116 -10.52 12.24 0.01
C LYS A 116 -9.88 10.90 -0.33
N VAL A 117 -9.73 10.59 -1.63
CA VAL A 117 -9.06 9.37 -2.09
C VAL A 117 -7.60 9.35 -1.63
N MET A 118 -6.84 10.43 -1.87
CA MET A 118 -5.45 10.54 -1.44
C MET A 118 -5.31 10.39 0.08
N SER A 119 -6.19 11.03 0.85
CA SER A 119 -6.19 10.94 2.33
C SER A 119 -6.47 9.51 2.82
N TYR A 120 -7.38 8.80 2.18
CA TYR A 120 -7.66 7.39 2.47
C TYR A 120 -6.43 6.50 2.26
N PHE A 121 -5.74 6.66 1.13
CA PHE A 121 -4.52 5.90 0.84
C PHE A 121 -3.35 6.32 1.74
N ALA A 122 -3.22 7.62 2.05
CA ALA A 122 -2.21 8.11 2.99
C ALA A 122 -2.44 7.53 4.41
N LYS A 123 -3.69 7.42 4.85
CA LYS A 123 -4.05 6.78 6.12
C LYS A 123 -3.73 5.29 6.11
N GLN A 124 -4.09 4.57 5.06
CA GLN A 124 -3.70 3.16 4.92
C GLN A 124 -2.17 2.98 4.95
N LYS A 125 -1.44 3.87 4.26
CA LYS A 125 0.02 3.87 4.27
C LYS A 125 0.59 4.17 5.67
N ALA A 126 -0.02 5.08 6.42
CA ALA A 126 0.34 5.37 7.80
C ALA A 126 -0.01 4.19 8.74
N ASP A 127 -1.12 3.49 8.48
CA ASP A 127 -1.52 2.29 9.21
C ASP A 127 -0.60 1.08 8.91
N GLN A 128 0.20 1.13 7.83
CA GLN A 128 1.25 0.14 7.52
C GLN A 128 2.55 0.35 8.33
N VAL A 129 2.62 1.41 9.14
CA VAL A 129 3.70 1.61 10.13
C VAL A 129 3.23 1.09 11.49
N TYR A 130 3.67 -0.10 11.85
CA TYR A 130 3.41 -0.64 13.19
C TYR A 130 4.38 -0.02 14.19
N ARG A 131 3.86 0.77 15.13
CA ARG A 131 4.62 1.36 16.23
C ARG A 131 4.16 0.77 17.56
N LEU A 132 5.05 0.07 18.24
CA LEU A 132 4.78 -0.56 19.54
C LEU A 132 5.93 -0.27 20.51
N GLY A 133 5.77 0.79 21.29
CA GLY A 133 6.84 1.33 22.11
C GLY A 133 8.02 1.75 21.22
N ASN A 134 9.19 1.14 21.44
CA ASN A 134 10.40 1.44 20.67
C ASN A 134 10.59 0.59 19.41
N LEU A 135 9.59 -0.20 19.03
CA LEU A 135 9.57 -0.94 17.76
C LEU A 135 8.84 -0.15 16.69
N GLU A 136 9.46 -0.04 15.52
CA GLU A 136 8.81 0.46 14.29
C GLU A 136 9.00 -0.57 13.18
N LEU A 137 7.91 -0.93 12.52
CA LEU A 137 7.92 -1.73 11.29
C LEU A 137 7.32 -0.90 10.16
N LEU A 138 8.09 -0.69 9.10
CA LEU A 138 7.67 0.00 7.89
C LEU A 138 7.49 -1.06 6.80
N GLU A 139 6.23 -1.38 6.47
CA GLU A 139 5.91 -2.51 5.61
C GLU A 139 6.42 -2.34 4.18
N GLU A 140 6.21 -1.18 3.56
CA GLU A 140 6.65 -0.91 2.17
C GLU A 140 8.17 -1.05 1.97
N GLN A 141 8.95 -0.76 3.02
CA GLN A 141 10.41 -0.80 2.96
C GLN A 141 11.00 -2.09 3.52
N ILE A 142 10.15 -3.00 4.04
CA ILE A 142 10.58 -4.19 4.81
C ILE A 142 11.60 -3.80 5.90
N LEU A 143 11.40 -2.63 6.49
CA LEU A 143 12.32 -2.02 7.44
C LEU A 143 11.82 -2.21 8.87
N CYS A 144 12.69 -2.74 9.73
CA CYS A 144 12.47 -2.87 11.16
C CYS A 144 13.44 -1.94 11.90
N ARG A 145 12.90 -1.13 12.81
CA ARG A 145 13.71 -0.33 13.75
C ARG A 145 13.38 -0.72 15.19
N TRP A 146 14.42 -0.86 15.99
CA TRP A 146 14.33 -1.12 17.43
C TRP A 146 15.16 -0.09 18.19
N PHE A 147 14.50 0.76 19.00
CA PHE A 147 15.11 1.92 19.63
C PHE A 147 15.90 2.79 18.62
N GLY A 148 15.30 3.05 17.46
CA GLY A 148 15.89 3.84 16.38
C GLY A 148 16.98 3.13 15.55
N LYS A 149 17.48 1.96 15.97
CA LYS A 149 18.46 1.17 15.20
C LYS A 149 17.77 0.25 14.19
N ASN A 150 18.28 0.23 12.96
CA ASN A 150 17.79 -0.68 11.93
C ASN A 150 18.19 -2.13 12.28
N ILE A 151 17.23 -3.03 12.10
CA ILE A 151 17.44 -4.48 12.19
C ILE A 151 17.18 -5.07 10.82
N GLU A 152 18.20 -5.67 10.23
CA GLU A 152 18.06 -6.37 8.95
C GLU A 152 17.30 -7.68 9.12
N LEU A 153 16.12 -7.73 8.51
CA LEU A 153 15.26 -8.91 8.51
C LEU A 153 15.12 -9.46 7.08
N THR A 154 15.02 -10.78 6.97
CA THR A 154 14.55 -11.38 5.72
C THR A 154 13.06 -11.11 5.54
N LYS A 155 12.54 -11.29 4.32
CA LYS A 155 11.09 -11.13 4.04
C LYS A 155 10.23 -12.00 4.98
N THR A 156 10.62 -13.25 5.17
CA THR A 156 9.96 -14.20 6.07
C THR A 156 9.99 -13.74 7.53
N GLU A 157 11.16 -13.31 8.02
CA GLU A 157 11.32 -12.80 9.39
C GLU A 157 10.50 -11.53 9.61
N PHE A 158 10.43 -10.65 8.61
CA PHE A 158 9.61 -9.44 8.66
C PHE A 158 8.12 -9.77 8.69
N ALA A 159 7.63 -10.67 7.82
CA ALA A 159 6.25 -11.11 7.79
C ALA A 159 5.83 -11.75 9.12
N LEU A 160 6.68 -12.61 9.68
CA LEU A 160 6.49 -13.26 10.97
C LEU A 160 6.39 -12.21 12.10
N LEU A 161 7.34 -11.29 12.17
CA LEU A 161 7.35 -10.22 13.16
C LEU A 161 6.10 -9.33 13.04
N LYS A 162 5.76 -8.93 11.81
CA LYS A 162 4.56 -8.14 11.51
C LYS A 162 3.30 -8.82 12.02
N GLN A 163 3.13 -10.11 11.77
CA GLN A 163 1.97 -10.86 12.24
C GLN A 163 1.85 -10.85 13.77
N LEU A 164 2.94 -11.07 14.49
CA LEU A 164 2.97 -11.03 15.94
C LEU A 164 2.64 -9.64 16.51
N VAL A 165 3.13 -8.60 15.85
CA VAL A 165 3.00 -7.20 16.28
C VAL A 165 1.62 -6.62 15.94
N LYS A 166 0.96 -7.10 14.88
CA LYS A 166 -0.36 -6.65 14.42
C LYS A 166 -1.44 -6.77 15.49
N ARG A 167 -1.38 -7.83 16.31
CA ARG A 167 -2.27 -8.05 17.46
C ARG A 167 -1.46 -8.49 18.67
N PRO A 168 -0.92 -7.53 19.45
CA PRO A 168 -0.13 -7.84 20.63
C PRO A 168 -0.92 -8.69 21.62
N ARG A 169 -0.24 -9.57 22.34
CA ARG A 169 -0.76 -10.51 23.32
C ARG A 169 -1.58 -11.68 22.76
N VAL A 170 -1.94 -11.64 21.47
CA VAL A 170 -2.59 -12.79 20.83
C VAL A 170 -1.54 -13.87 20.57
N VAL A 171 -1.85 -15.11 20.94
CA VAL A 171 -1.00 -16.28 20.67
C VAL A 171 -1.37 -16.83 19.30
N TYR A 172 -0.39 -16.90 18.40
CA TYR A 172 -0.52 -17.50 17.08
C TYR A 172 0.11 -18.90 17.10
N THR A 173 -0.59 -19.87 16.55
CA THR A 173 -0.05 -21.23 16.38
C THR A 173 1.05 -21.23 15.33
N ARG A 174 1.87 -22.31 15.32
CA ARG A 174 2.92 -22.47 14.32
C ARG A 174 2.36 -22.53 12.91
N ASP A 175 1.24 -23.23 12.72
CA ASP A 175 0.58 -23.36 11.42
C ASP A 175 0.06 -22.00 10.93
N GLN A 176 -0.59 -21.21 11.77
CA GLN A 176 -1.01 -19.85 11.43
C GLN A 176 0.16 -18.94 11.03
N LEU A 177 1.31 -19.10 11.66
CA LEU A 177 2.52 -18.35 11.32
C LEU A 177 3.17 -18.85 10.03
N LEU A 178 3.12 -20.16 9.77
CA LEU A 178 3.55 -20.76 8.50
C LEU A 178 2.73 -20.22 7.33
N ASP A 179 1.41 -20.23 7.45
CA ASP A 179 0.51 -19.72 6.41
C ASP A 179 0.83 -18.27 6.02
N VAL A 180 1.10 -17.41 7.01
CA VAL A 180 1.45 -16.00 6.77
C VAL A 180 2.83 -15.84 6.12
N CYS A 181 3.79 -16.68 6.52
CA CYS A 181 5.17 -16.56 6.04
C CYS A 181 5.36 -17.08 4.62
N TYR A 182 4.52 -18.06 4.21
CA TYR A 182 4.71 -18.82 2.98
C TYR A 182 3.47 -18.81 2.07
N ALA A 183 2.54 -17.88 2.27
CA ALA A 183 1.31 -17.73 1.47
C ALA A 183 1.56 -17.66 -0.06
N HIS A 184 2.78 -17.30 -0.49
CA HIS A 184 3.16 -17.10 -1.88
C HIS A 184 4.48 -17.78 -2.28
N ASP A 185 5.01 -18.70 -1.45
CA ASP A 185 6.30 -19.34 -1.70
C ASP A 185 6.22 -20.84 -1.41
N GLU A 186 5.91 -21.63 -2.44
CA GLU A 186 5.80 -23.09 -2.34
C GLU A 186 7.17 -23.79 -2.24
N ASP A 187 8.26 -23.12 -2.64
CA ASP A 187 9.62 -23.68 -2.71
C ASP A 187 10.49 -23.37 -1.48
N ALA A 188 9.93 -22.83 -0.41
CA ALA A 188 10.70 -22.44 0.77
C ALA A 188 11.34 -23.64 1.48
N VAL A 189 12.68 -23.65 1.49
CA VAL A 189 13.52 -24.76 2.01
C VAL A 189 13.49 -24.90 3.55
N ASP A 190 13.24 -23.80 4.29
CA ASP A 190 13.25 -23.80 5.77
C ASP A 190 11.89 -23.32 6.33
N ARG A 191 10.94 -24.25 6.40
CA ARG A 191 9.58 -23.99 6.95
C ARG A 191 9.51 -24.09 8.49
N ASN A 192 10.61 -23.91 9.19
CA ASN A 192 10.65 -24.03 10.64
C ASN A 192 10.48 -22.68 11.35
N ILE A 193 9.27 -22.41 11.84
CA ILE A 193 8.94 -21.18 12.60
C ILE A 193 9.83 -20.99 13.82
N ASP A 194 10.15 -22.06 14.56
CA ASP A 194 10.97 -21.98 15.75
C ASP A 194 12.40 -21.45 15.43
N SER A 195 12.95 -21.85 14.27
CA SER A 195 14.21 -21.35 13.75
C SER A 195 14.16 -19.86 13.46
N HIS A 196 13.09 -19.38 12.80
CA HIS A 196 12.89 -17.96 12.50
C HIS A 196 12.72 -17.14 13.80
N ILE A 197 11.95 -17.61 14.76
CA ILE A 197 11.83 -16.96 16.08
C ILE A 197 13.18 -16.87 16.80
N LYS A 198 13.98 -17.93 16.75
CA LYS A 198 15.34 -17.93 17.34
C LYS A 198 16.22 -16.89 16.67
N ARG A 199 16.20 -16.79 15.33
CA ARG A 199 16.96 -15.78 14.56
C ARG A 199 16.49 -14.37 14.89
N LEU A 200 15.18 -14.11 14.92
CA LEU A 200 14.62 -12.82 15.32
C LEU A 200 15.10 -12.40 16.70
N ARG A 201 14.94 -13.25 17.71
CA ARG A 201 15.42 -12.96 19.08
C ARG A 201 16.91 -12.65 19.12
N LYS A 202 17.72 -13.37 18.34
CA LYS A 202 19.16 -13.12 18.24
C LYS A 202 19.45 -11.76 17.63
N LYS A 203 18.78 -11.38 16.53
CA LYS A 203 18.97 -10.09 15.86
C LYS A 203 18.61 -8.90 16.76
N PHE A 204 17.50 -9.00 17.51
CA PHE A 204 17.10 -7.96 18.46
C PHE A 204 18.10 -7.80 19.61
N ARG A 205 18.57 -8.89 20.19
CA ARG A 205 19.60 -8.85 21.24
C ARG A 205 20.93 -8.29 20.73
N HIS A 206 21.30 -8.62 19.50
CA HIS A 206 22.54 -8.10 18.89
C HIS A 206 22.44 -6.60 18.61
N ALA A 207 21.29 -6.12 18.18
CA ALA A 207 21.08 -4.68 17.91
C ALA A 207 21.14 -3.83 19.18
N ARG A 208 20.66 -4.34 20.31
CA ARG A 208 20.67 -3.69 21.63
C ARG A 208 21.04 -4.70 22.73
N PRO A 209 22.37 -4.97 22.90
CA PRO A 209 22.85 -5.90 23.93
C PRO A 209 22.59 -5.43 25.36
N ASP A 210 22.41 -4.11 25.54
CA ASP A 210 22.09 -3.44 26.78
C ASP A 210 20.62 -3.61 27.22
N ILE A 211 19.76 -4.17 26.36
CA ILE A 211 18.34 -4.38 26.61
C ILE A 211 18.02 -5.86 26.51
N ASP A 212 17.44 -6.42 27.57
CA ASP A 212 16.92 -7.80 27.51
C ASP A 212 15.71 -7.87 26.57
N PHE A 213 15.90 -8.50 25.42
CA PHE A 213 14.83 -8.72 24.47
C PHE A 213 13.98 -9.93 24.87
N ASN A 214 12.81 -9.65 25.42
CA ASN A 214 11.84 -10.67 25.83
C ASN A 214 10.43 -10.43 25.26
N ARG A 215 10.31 -9.69 24.14
CA ARG A 215 9.03 -9.31 23.54
C ARG A 215 8.32 -10.44 22.81
N ILE A 216 9.04 -11.37 22.21
CA ILE A 216 8.45 -12.56 21.61
C ILE A 216 8.39 -13.64 22.68
N LYS A 217 7.19 -13.94 23.15
CA LYS A 217 6.95 -14.99 24.17
C LYS A 217 6.60 -16.31 23.49
N THR A 218 7.05 -17.40 24.09
CA THR A 218 6.66 -18.77 23.74
C THR A 218 5.54 -19.20 24.69
N SER A 219 4.42 -19.64 24.13
CA SER A 219 3.37 -20.34 24.84
C SER A 219 3.53 -21.82 24.53
N TYR A 220 4.06 -22.60 25.47
CA TYR A 220 4.36 -24.01 25.26
C TYR A 220 3.13 -24.78 24.80
N GLY A 221 3.29 -25.58 23.75
CA GLY A 221 2.19 -26.31 23.10
C GLY A 221 1.26 -25.48 22.23
N SER A 222 1.26 -24.13 22.35
CA SER A 222 0.30 -23.26 21.65
C SER A 222 0.94 -22.40 20.56
N GLY A 223 2.15 -21.83 20.75
CA GLY A 223 2.80 -21.01 19.74
C GLY A 223 3.52 -19.78 20.29
N TYR A 224 3.36 -18.63 19.61
CA TYR A 224 4.11 -17.40 19.89
C TYR A 224 3.21 -16.18 19.95
N SER A 225 3.60 -15.18 20.74
CA SER A 225 2.92 -13.90 20.85
C SER A 225 3.92 -12.76 21.05
N TRP A 226 3.53 -11.55 20.64
CA TRP A 226 4.26 -10.33 20.99
C TRP A 226 3.74 -9.77 22.31
N GLN A 227 4.65 -9.43 23.21
CA GLN A 227 4.32 -8.72 24.46
C GLN A 227 4.78 -7.27 24.34
N PRO A 228 3.88 -6.28 24.37
CA PRO A 228 4.25 -4.87 24.42
C PRO A 228 5.02 -4.56 25.71
N GLN A 229 5.74 -3.45 25.71
CA GLN A 229 6.41 -2.96 26.92
C GLN A 229 5.33 -2.65 27.95
N SER A 230 5.45 -3.13 29.17
CA SER A 230 4.67 -2.63 30.29
C SER A 230 5.02 -1.14 30.45
N ALA A 231 4.01 -0.31 30.57
CA ALA A 231 4.18 1.11 30.83
C ALA A 231 4.91 1.31 32.15
#